data_1aad8c2c66d80ca763493a82932c80a3
#
_entry.id   1aad8c2c66d80ca763493a82932c80a3
#
_cell.length_a   1.000
_cell.length_b   1.000
_cell.length_c   1.000
_cell.angle_alpha   90.00
_cell.angle_beta   90.00
_cell.angle_gamma   90.00
#
_symmetry.space_group_name_H-M   'P 1'
#
loop_
_entity.id
_entity.type
_entity.pdbx_description
1 polymer ?
#
loop_
_entity_poly.entity_id
_entity_poly.type
_entity_poly.pdbx_seq_one_letter_code
_entity_poly.pdbx_strand_id
1 'polypeptide(L)'
;LLAWSQANGHWADMGGSVPGSFDVTAHDMFKEGIRIPPTRIWRKGEYCGDVARLIAKNTRDPDAIIGDMDAQTQACRLAERELQRLATKY
;
A
#
# COMPACT_ATOMS: atom_id res chain seq x y z
N LEU A 1 11.39 -2.28 20.31
CA LEU A 1 11.45 -1.94 18.89
C LEU A 1 12.87 -2.12 18.36
N LEU A 2 13.06 -3.05 17.44
CA LEU A 2 14.37 -3.34 16.85
C LEU A 2 14.56 -2.65 15.50
N ALA A 3 13.53 -2.60 14.68
CA ALA A 3 13.64 -2.12 13.31
C ALA A 3 12.27 -1.82 12.74
N TRP A 4 12.25 -1.14 11.59
CA TRP A 4 11.08 -0.96 10.75
C TRP A 4 11.27 -1.73 9.47
N SER A 5 10.18 -2.26 8.91
CA SER A 5 10.20 -2.84 7.58
C SER A 5 9.31 -2.02 6.65
N GLN A 6 9.68 -1.97 5.39
CA GLN A 6 8.97 -1.21 4.38
C GLN A 6 8.93 -1.98 3.08
N ALA A 7 7.79 -1.94 2.40
CA ALA A 7 7.64 -2.48 1.06
C ALA A 7 7.13 -1.38 0.14
N ASN A 8 7.81 -1.18 -0.98
CA ASN A 8 7.40 -0.24 -2.01
C ASN A 8 6.78 -1.01 -3.17
N GLY A 9 5.67 -0.50 -3.68
CA GLY A 9 5.00 -1.11 -4.82
C GLY A 9 4.58 -0.05 -5.82
N HIS A 10 4.56 -0.42 -7.09
CA HIS A 10 4.06 0.42 -8.16
C HIS A 10 2.71 -0.13 -8.61
N TRP A 11 1.64 0.48 -8.11
CA TRP A 11 0.28 -0.01 -8.36
C TRP A 11 -0.17 0.32 -9.78
N ALA A 12 -1.08 -0.52 -10.30
CA ALA A 12 -1.52 -0.40 -11.69
C ALA A 12 -2.32 0.88 -11.97
N ASP A 13 -3.12 1.33 -11.01
CA ASP A 13 -3.95 2.54 -11.17
C ASP A 13 -4.26 3.13 -9.80
N MET A 14 -4.07 4.44 -9.67
CA MET A 14 -4.35 5.18 -8.44
C MET A 14 -5.38 6.29 -8.66
N GLY A 15 -6.21 6.16 -9.69
CA GLY A 15 -7.12 7.20 -10.09
C GLY A 15 -6.43 8.22 -11.00
N GLY A 16 -6.85 9.47 -10.92
CA GLY A 16 -6.32 10.50 -11.78
C GLY A 16 -7.06 10.63 -13.10
N SER A 17 -6.50 11.40 -14.01
CA SER A 17 -7.19 11.80 -15.25
C SER A 17 -7.18 10.75 -16.33
N VAL A 18 -6.27 9.76 -16.27
CA VAL A 18 -6.14 8.73 -17.30
C VAL A 18 -6.00 7.34 -16.66
N PRO A 19 -6.41 6.28 -17.37
CA PRO A 19 -6.17 4.91 -16.90
C PRO A 19 -4.68 4.66 -16.70
N GLY A 20 -4.33 3.95 -15.62
CA GLY A 20 -2.96 3.67 -15.25
C GLY A 20 -2.28 4.79 -14.49
N SER A 21 -2.99 5.90 -14.27
CA SER A 21 -2.52 7.06 -13.48
C SER A 21 -1.26 7.75 -14.04
N PHE A 22 -0.91 7.48 -15.29
CA PHE A 22 0.24 8.12 -15.93
C PHE A 22 -0.23 9.13 -16.98
N ASP A 23 -0.26 10.39 -16.57
CA ASP A 23 -0.71 11.50 -17.42
C ASP A 23 0.46 12.46 -17.68
N VAL A 24 1.00 12.41 -18.90
CA VAL A 24 2.13 13.25 -19.30
C VAL A 24 1.77 14.74 -19.38
N THR A 25 0.47 15.06 -19.40
CA THR A 25 0.00 16.46 -19.43
C THR A 25 -0.38 16.99 -18.06
N ALA A 26 -0.20 16.19 -16.99
CA ALA A 26 -0.50 16.60 -15.64
C ALA A 26 0.43 17.72 -15.19
N HIS A 27 -0.17 18.83 -14.73
CA HIS A 27 0.57 20.00 -14.24
C HIS A 27 0.64 20.04 -12.72
N ASP A 28 -0.13 19.20 -12.02
CA ASP A 28 -0.14 19.11 -10.57
C ASP A 28 -0.44 17.68 -10.12
N MET A 29 -0.17 17.42 -8.83
CA MET A 29 -0.31 16.07 -8.25
C MET A 29 -1.76 15.58 -8.21
N PHE A 30 -2.74 16.46 -8.23
CA PHE A 30 -4.15 16.04 -8.16
C PHE A 30 -4.63 15.38 -9.44
N LYS A 31 -3.99 15.65 -10.57
CA LYS A 31 -4.27 14.96 -11.83
C LYS A 31 -3.64 13.58 -11.92
N GLU A 32 -2.62 13.30 -11.10
CA GLU A 32 -1.86 12.07 -11.18
C GLU A 32 -2.49 10.91 -10.43
N GLY A 33 -3.40 11.20 -9.49
CA GLY A 33 -4.07 10.15 -8.75
C GLY A 33 -4.49 10.60 -7.35
N ILE A 34 -4.98 9.65 -6.58
CA ILE A 34 -5.37 9.92 -5.19
C ILE A 34 -4.12 10.10 -4.34
N ARG A 35 -4.26 10.95 -3.33
CA ARG A 35 -3.21 11.22 -2.36
C ARG A 35 -3.63 10.65 -1.01
N ILE A 36 -2.81 9.76 -0.48
CA ILE A 36 -3.10 9.08 0.79
C ILE A 36 -2.04 9.49 1.80
N PRO A 37 -2.44 10.15 2.89
CA PRO A 37 -1.50 10.44 3.98
C PRO A 37 -1.10 9.14 4.67
N PRO A 38 -0.11 9.17 5.59
CA PRO A 38 0.18 8.01 6.41
C PRO A 38 -1.10 7.50 7.07
N THR A 39 -1.49 6.28 6.72
CA THR A 39 -2.78 5.71 7.09
C THR A 39 -2.58 4.26 7.48
N ARG A 40 -3.23 3.84 8.57
CA ARG A 40 -3.14 2.45 9.02
C ARG A 40 -4.10 1.57 8.24
N ILE A 41 -3.56 0.55 7.58
CA ILE A 41 -4.35 -0.53 6.96
C ILE A 41 -4.61 -1.63 7.98
N TRP A 42 -3.68 -1.80 8.92
CA TRP A 42 -3.81 -2.73 10.03
C TRP A 42 -3.63 -1.96 11.34
N ARG A 43 -4.50 -2.22 12.31
CA ARG A 43 -4.42 -1.60 13.64
C ARG A 43 -4.54 -2.69 14.69
N LYS A 44 -3.50 -2.85 15.51
CA LYS A 44 -3.46 -3.85 16.58
C LYS A 44 -3.79 -5.26 16.08
N GLY A 45 -3.28 -5.61 14.90
CA GLY A 45 -3.51 -6.91 14.28
C GLY A 45 -4.83 -7.05 13.54
N GLU A 46 -5.69 -6.03 13.53
CA GLU A 46 -6.97 -6.07 12.83
C GLU A 46 -6.92 -5.30 11.52
N TYR A 47 -7.47 -5.89 10.48
CA TYR A 47 -7.53 -5.30 9.15
C TYR A 47 -8.57 -4.19 9.10
N CYS A 48 -8.14 -3.01 8.67
CA CYS A 48 -9.01 -1.85 8.49
C CYS A 48 -9.69 -1.90 7.12
N GLY A 49 -10.72 -2.74 7.00
CA GLY A 49 -11.41 -2.98 5.72
C GLY A 49 -12.01 -1.72 5.12
N ASP A 50 -12.47 -0.78 5.94
CA ASP A 50 -13.04 0.48 5.45
C ASP A 50 -12.01 1.31 4.70
N VAL A 51 -10.78 1.36 5.21
CA VAL A 51 -9.67 2.08 4.56
C VAL A 51 -9.34 1.41 3.23
N ALA A 52 -9.23 0.09 3.21
CA ALA A 52 -8.93 -0.66 1.98
C ALA A 52 -10.01 -0.44 0.93
N ARG A 53 -11.29 -0.47 1.32
CA ARG A 53 -12.40 -0.22 0.40
C ARG A 53 -12.40 1.20 -0.14
N LEU A 54 -12.07 2.17 0.71
CA LEU A 54 -11.99 3.57 0.28
C LEU A 54 -10.92 3.73 -0.79
N ILE A 55 -9.75 3.16 -0.59
CA ILE A 55 -8.65 3.21 -1.55
C ILE A 55 -9.06 2.51 -2.86
N ALA A 56 -9.61 1.30 -2.77
CA ALA A 56 -9.98 0.51 -3.92
C ALA A 56 -11.07 1.21 -4.76
N LYS A 57 -11.99 1.91 -4.12
CA LYS A 57 -13.07 2.62 -4.82
C LYS A 57 -12.56 3.77 -5.68
N ASN A 58 -11.37 4.28 -5.38
CA ASN A 58 -10.77 5.40 -6.10
C ASN A 58 -9.77 4.97 -7.16
N THR A 59 -9.73 3.69 -7.48
CA THR A 59 -8.87 3.13 -8.53
C THR A 59 -9.72 2.46 -9.59
N ARG A 60 -9.17 2.27 -10.79
CA ARG A 60 -9.87 1.61 -11.89
C ARG A 60 -9.76 0.10 -11.86
N ASP A 61 -8.83 -0.43 -11.04
CA ASP A 61 -8.59 -1.87 -10.89
C ASP A 61 -8.53 -2.22 -9.40
N PRO A 62 -9.70 -2.24 -8.73
CA PRO A 62 -9.74 -2.45 -7.28
C PRO A 62 -9.18 -3.81 -6.85
N ASP A 63 -9.38 -4.86 -7.62
CA ASP A 63 -8.89 -6.20 -7.24
C ASP A 63 -7.36 -6.24 -7.27
N ALA A 64 -6.73 -5.65 -8.28
CA ALA A 64 -5.28 -5.57 -8.35
C ALA A 64 -4.71 -4.75 -7.19
N ILE A 65 -5.34 -3.64 -6.82
CA ILE A 65 -4.89 -2.79 -5.72
C ILE A 65 -4.99 -3.53 -4.38
N ILE A 66 -6.09 -4.22 -4.13
CA ILE A 66 -6.25 -5.02 -2.91
C ILE A 66 -5.20 -6.12 -2.85
N GLY A 67 -4.96 -6.81 -3.96
CA GLY A 67 -3.91 -7.84 -4.04
C GLY A 67 -2.53 -7.28 -3.77
N ASP A 68 -2.21 -6.12 -4.32
CA ASP A 68 -0.92 -5.46 -4.10
C ASP A 68 -0.75 -5.02 -2.65
N MET A 69 -1.79 -4.46 -2.02
CA MET A 69 -1.75 -4.10 -0.61
C MET A 69 -1.50 -5.32 0.27
N ASP A 70 -2.18 -6.43 -0.03
CA ASP A 70 -1.98 -7.68 0.71
C ASP A 70 -0.56 -8.21 0.53
N ALA A 71 -0.02 -8.18 -0.69
CA ALA A 71 1.35 -8.61 -0.96
C ALA A 71 2.37 -7.78 -0.19
N GLN A 72 2.20 -6.47 -0.17
CA GLN A 72 3.07 -5.56 0.59
C GLN A 72 2.98 -5.81 2.09
N THR A 73 1.77 -6.06 2.61
CA THR A 73 1.57 -6.42 4.01
C THR A 73 2.30 -7.72 4.36
N GLN A 74 2.18 -8.75 3.52
CA GLN A 74 2.83 -10.03 3.76
C GLN A 74 4.35 -9.92 3.69
N ALA A 75 4.88 -9.09 2.79
CA ALA A 75 6.31 -8.82 2.71
C ALA A 75 6.83 -8.21 4.03
N CYS A 76 6.12 -7.23 4.59
CA CYS A 76 6.49 -6.62 5.86
C CYS A 76 6.39 -7.60 7.03
N ARG A 77 5.38 -8.47 7.03
CA ARG A 77 5.22 -9.50 8.06
C ARG A 77 6.32 -10.55 8.00
N LEU A 78 6.73 -10.93 6.80
CA LEU A 78 7.84 -11.85 6.64
C LEU A 78 9.13 -11.24 7.18
N ALA A 79 9.40 -9.98 6.86
CA ALA A 79 10.57 -9.27 7.37
C ALA A 79 10.57 -9.20 8.90
N GLU A 80 9.42 -8.88 9.50
CA GLU A 80 9.26 -8.85 10.95
C GLU A 80 9.60 -10.19 11.58
N ARG A 81 9.02 -11.26 11.05
CA ARG A 81 9.21 -12.62 11.57
C ARG A 81 10.68 -13.04 11.47
N GLU A 82 11.33 -12.77 10.35
CA GLU A 82 12.73 -13.13 10.15
C GLU A 82 13.67 -12.31 11.04
N LEU A 83 13.39 -11.02 11.23
CA LEU A 83 14.17 -10.20 12.14
C LEU A 83 14.04 -10.67 13.59
N GLN A 84 12.84 -11.03 14.03
CA GLN A 84 12.63 -11.57 15.38
C GLN A 84 13.37 -12.88 15.56
N ARG A 85 13.35 -13.76 14.55
CA ARG A 85 14.09 -15.03 14.57
C ARG A 85 15.59 -14.79 14.71
N LEU A 86 16.14 -13.84 13.97
CA LEU A 86 17.55 -13.49 14.06
C LEU A 86 17.89 -12.86 15.42
N ALA A 87 17.05 -12.00 15.95
CA ALA A 87 17.26 -11.35 17.23
C ALA A 87 17.28 -12.35 18.39
N THR A 88 16.46 -13.40 18.34
CA THR A 88 16.47 -14.45 19.37
C THR A 88 17.64 -15.41 19.23
N LYS A 89 18.23 -15.54 18.03
CA LYS A 89 19.38 -16.40 17.78
C LYS A 89 20.70 -15.76 18.25
N TYR A 90 20.81 -14.47 18.12
CA TYR A 90 22.01 -13.70 18.47
C TYR A 90 21.73 -12.72 19.58
#